data_d5e1112dec9ecef30c4c18967011b135
#
_entry.id   d5e1112dec9ecef30c4c18967011b135
#
_cell.length_a   1.000
_cell.length_b   1.000
_cell.length_c   1.000
_cell.angle_alpha   90.00
_cell.angle_beta   90.00
_cell.angle_gamma   90.00
#
_symmetry.space_group_name_H-M   'P 1'
#
loop_
_entity.id
_entity.type
_entity.pdbx_description
1 polymer ?
#
loop_
_entity_poly.entity_id
_entity_poly.type
_entity_poly.pdbx_seq_one_letter_code
_entity_poly.pdbx_strand_id
1 'polypeptide(L)'
;TPEVEINHCYFSRTSTRGTLVTTPRRVIIRNNTYDYTGMSAILIEGDASGWYESGPVKDVLIEGNRFVGCAYNGHPSHAVIALNPSNTVVDARHPVHQNVRIINNHFVTFGNPVLYAKSTSDLVFKGNALEESSSVSEKTSKWFIFDGCNRVLIQRNRFPIPFTSRAVQFANMKPPFTK
;
A
#
# COMPACT_ATOMS: atom_id res chain seq x y z
N THR A 1 5.82 23.09 5.45
CA THR A 1 4.63 22.22 5.61
C THR A 1 4.75 21.46 6.94
N PRO A 2 3.71 21.39 7.74
CA PRO A 2 3.70 20.66 9.01
C PRO A 2 3.75 19.14 8.79
N GLU A 3 4.09 18.40 9.84
CA GLU A 3 3.81 16.98 9.93
C GLU A 3 2.30 16.76 10.03
N VAL A 4 1.83 15.61 9.55
CA VAL A 4 0.41 15.27 9.55
C VAL A 4 0.21 13.96 10.31
N GLU A 5 -0.74 13.97 11.24
CA GLU A 5 -1.20 12.75 11.90
C GLU A 5 -2.71 12.57 11.69
N ILE A 6 -3.10 11.36 11.24
CA ILE A 6 -4.48 10.91 11.11
C ILE A 6 -4.65 9.74 12.08
N ASN A 7 -5.46 9.94 13.11
CA ASN A 7 -5.54 9.00 14.23
C ASN A 7 -6.98 8.86 14.74
N HIS A 8 -7.40 7.61 15.04
CA HIS A 8 -8.73 7.25 15.54
C HIS A 8 -9.90 7.74 14.67
N CYS A 9 -9.71 7.78 13.35
CA CYS A 9 -10.74 8.16 12.39
C CYS A 9 -11.45 6.91 11.81
N TYR A 10 -12.69 7.10 11.36
CA TYR A 10 -13.47 6.10 10.65
C TYR A 10 -13.83 6.61 9.25
N PHE A 11 -13.28 5.95 8.22
CA PHE A 11 -13.54 6.22 6.81
C PHE A 11 -14.43 5.11 6.26
N SER A 12 -15.61 5.44 5.79
CA SER A 12 -16.55 4.42 5.35
C SER A 12 -17.20 4.75 4.03
N ARG A 13 -17.35 3.73 3.19
CA ARG A 13 -18.15 3.72 1.95
C ARG A 13 -17.81 4.86 0.99
N THR A 14 -16.55 5.18 0.87
CA THR A 14 -16.08 6.15 -0.13
C THR A 14 -16.02 5.48 -1.50
N SER A 15 -16.55 6.12 -2.53
CA SER A 15 -16.47 5.59 -3.91
C SER A 15 -15.05 5.65 -4.48
N THR A 16 -14.21 6.48 -3.91
CA THR A 16 -12.81 6.66 -4.29
C THR A 16 -11.87 6.18 -3.18
N ARG A 17 -10.77 6.87 -2.93
CA ARG A 17 -9.80 6.58 -1.88
C ARG A 17 -10.24 7.11 -0.50
N GLY A 18 -9.76 6.46 0.56
CA GLY A 18 -10.00 6.93 1.92
C GLY A 18 -9.07 8.08 2.29
N THR A 19 -7.78 7.93 2.06
CA THR A 19 -6.75 8.95 2.35
C THR A 19 -5.80 9.07 1.17
N LEU A 20 -5.46 10.31 0.80
CA LEU A 20 -4.43 10.63 -0.19
C LEU A 20 -3.23 11.29 0.50
N VAL A 21 -2.03 10.77 0.27
CA VAL A 21 -0.76 11.29 0.79
C VAL A 21 0.11 11.77 -0.37
N THR A 22 0.38 13.08 -0.41
CA THR A 22 1.16 13.72 -1.49
C THR A 22 2.26 14.64 -0.95
N THR A 23 2.57 14.61 0.33
CA THR A 23 3.52 15.52 0.98
C THR A 23 4.89 14.86 1.22
N PRO A 24 6.01 15.59 1.04
CA PRO A 24 7.34 15.12 1.41
C PRO A 24 7.61 15.14 2.92
N ARG A 25 6.66 15.63 3.72
CA ARG A 25 6.77 15.69 5.18
C ARG A 25 6.32 14.38 5.80
N ARG A 26 6.68 14.21 7.05
CA ARG A 26 6.27 13.04 7.82
C ARG A 26 4.76 12.96 7.93
N VAL A 27 4.22 11.76 7.66
CA VAL A 27 2.80 11.44 7.80
C VAL A 27 2.65 10.20 8.69
N ILE A 28 1.80 10.30 9.69
CA ILE A 28 1.44 9.19 10.58
C ILE A 28 -0.05 8.90 10.41
N ILE A 29 -0.38 7.68 9.99
CA ILE A 29 -1.75 7.20 9.83
C ILE A 29 -1.90 6.00 10.77
N ARG A 30 -2.56 6.19 11.91
CA ARG A 30 -2.62 5.13 12.91
C ARG A 30 -3.99 4.97 13.57
N ASN A 31 -4.28 3.75 13.99
CA ASN A 31 -5.49 3.40 14.76
C ASN A 31 -6.79 3.83 14.06
N ASN A 32 -6.81 3.87 12.73
CA ASN A 32 -7.99 4.22 11.95
C ASN A 32 -8.70 2.95 11.46
N THR A 33 -9.98 3.11 11.14
CA THR A 33 -10.75 2.09 10.42
C THR A 33 -11.11 2.61 9.03
N TYR A 34 -10.79 1.82 8.01
CA TYR A 34 -11.20 2.00 6.63
C TYR A 34 -12.16 0.88 6.26
N ASP A 35 -13.38 1.25 5.90
CA ASP A 35 -14.47 0.32 5.67
C ASP A 35 -15.10 0.56 4.29
N TYR A 36 -14.92 -0.39 3.37
CA TYR A 36 -15.44 -0.36 2.01
C TYR A 36 -15.10 0.90 1.20
N THR A 37 -13.81 1.09 0.89
CA THR A 37 -13.37 2.11 -0.09
C THR A 37 -13.38 1.52 -1.50
N GLY A 38 -13.89 2.26 -2.49
CA GLY A 38 -13.93 1.81 -3.90
C GLY A 38 -12.54 1.64 -4.49
N MET A 39 -11.70 2.64 -4.30
CA MET A 39 -10.27 2.61 -4.61
C MET A 39 -9.45 2.26 -3.35
N SER A 40 -8.16 2.49 -3.37
CA SER A 40 -7.27 2.24 -2.23
C SER A 40 -7.74 2.95 -0.96
N ALA A 41 -7.67 2.27 0.18
CA ALA A 41 -7.91 2.89 1.47
C ALA A 41 -6.90 4.02 1.72
N ILE A 42 -5.63 3.75 1.41
CA ILE A 42 -4.56 4.75 1.46
C ILE A 42 -3.85 4.75 0.11
N LEU A 43 -3.85 5.91 -0.56
CA LEU A 43 -3.09 6.15 -1.77
C LEU A 43 -1.93 7.12 -1.45
N ILE A 44 -0.71 6.68 -1.73
CA ILE A 44 0.50 7.50 -1.68
C ILE A 44 0.88 7.81 -3.11
N GLU A 45 0.78 9.07 -3.49
CA GLU A 45 0.93 9.51 -4.88
C GLU A 45 1.80 10.74 -4.97
N GLY A 46 2.39 10.97 -6.11
CA GLY A 46 3.01 12.22 -6.48
C GLY A 46 2.71 12.44 -7.95
N ASP A 47 1.75 13.29 -8.25
CA ASP A 47 1.35 13.59 -9.61
C ASP A 47 2.01 14.88 -10.12
N ALA A 48 3.10 14.72 -10.86
CA ALA A 48 3.79 15.83 -11.52
C ALA A 48 3.30 16.06 -12.96
N SER A 49 2.38 15.26 -13.49
CA SER A 49 2.03 15.26 -14.90
C SER A 49 0.55 15.52 -15.23
N GLY A 50 -0.34 15.43 -14.26
CA GLY A 50 -1.77 15.63 -14.45
C GLY A 50 -2.32 16.74 -13.57
N TRP A 51 -2.47 16.46 -12.31
CA TRP A 51 -3.03 17.39 -11.32
C TRP A 51 -1.98 18.30 -10.69
N TYR A 52 -0.69 18.03 -10.92
CA TYR A 52 0.45 18.74 -10.31
C TYR A 52 0.43 18.73 -8.79
N GLU A 53 -0.13 17.68 -8.22
CA GLU A 53 -0.15 17.45 -6.78
C GLU A 53 1.23 17.01 -6.33
N SER A 54 1.89 17.79 -5.54
CA SER A 54 3.11 17.51 -4.81
C SER A 54 4.13 16.52 -5.45
N GLY A 55 5.27 16.38 -4.82
CA GLY A 55 6.37 15.53 -5.27
C GLY A 55 6.55 14.25 -4.44
N PRO A 56 7.79 13.78 -4.33
CA PRO A 56 8.11 12.53 -3.64
C PRO A 56 7.67 12.53 -2.18
N VAL A 57 7.10 11.43 -1.74
CA VAL A 57 6.79 11.17 -0.33
C VAL A 57 7.97 10.48 0.33
N LYS A 58 8.36 10.91 1.55
CA LYS A 58 9.65 10.51 2.15
C LYS A 58 9.59 9.88 3.54
N ASP A 59 8.53 10.00 4.27
CA ASP A 59 8.42 9.39 5.61
C ASP A 59 6.95 9.17 5.95
N VAL A 60 6.49 7.92 5.81
CA VAL A 60 5.11 7.54 6.12
C VAL A 60 5.10 6.36 7.07
N LEU A 61 4.35 6.50 8.16
CA LEU A 61 4.03 5.42 9.09
C LEU A 61 2.53 5.10 9.01
N ILE A 62 2.21 3.86 8.65
CA ILE A 62 0.84 3.32 8.65
C ILE A 62 0.81 2.21 9.69
N GLU A 63 0.18 2.46 10.85
CA GLU A 63 0.29 1.57 12.00
C GLU A 63 -1.05 1.32 12.69
N GLY A 64 -1.31 0.07 13.06
CA GLY A 64 -2.46 -0.29 13.90
C GLY A 64 -3.82 -0.01 13.27
N ASN A 65 -3.90 0.17 11.95
CA ASN A 65 -5.16 0.43 11.26
C ASN A 65 -5.89 -0.89 10.94
N ARG A 66 -7.21 -0.79 10.81
CA ARG A 66 -8.08 -1.85 10.33
C ARG A 66 -8.63 -1.50 8.95
N PHE A 67 -8.44 -2.39 7.98
CA PHE A 67 -8.92 -2.27 6.61
C PHE A 67 -9.92 -3.38 6.34
N VAL A 68 -11.15 -3.05 5.95
CA VAL A 68 -12.22 -4.00 5.68
C VAL A 68 -12.81 -3.74 4.30
N GLY A 69 -12.75 -4.71 3.40
CA GLY A 69 -13.39 -4.64 2.08
C GLY A 69 -12.96 -3.45 1.21
N CYS A 70 -11.74 -2.95 1.41
CA CYS A 70 -11.23 -1.80 0.65
C CYS A 70 -10.72 -2.20 -0.74
N ALA A 71 -10.63 -1.23 -1.65
CA ALA A 71 -10.22 -1.38 -3.06
C ALA A 71 -11.13 -2.35 -3.85
N TYR A 72 -12.44 -2.30 -3.61
CA TYR A 72 -13.38 -3.26 -4.19
C TYR A 72 -13.65 -3.07 -5.69
N ASN A 73 -13.25 -1.95 -6.31
CA ASN A 73 -13.45 -1.72 -7.75
C ASN A 73 -12.49 -2.54 -8.64
N GLY A 74 -11.54 -3.26 -8.05
CA GLY A 74 -10.74 -4.28 -8.74
C GLY A 74 -9.70 -3.79 -9.74
N HIS A 75 -9.38 -2.49 -9.83
CA HIS A 75 -8.34 -2.00 -10.72
C HIS A 75 -6.95 -2.52 -10.27
N PRO A 76 -6.07 -3.00 -11.15
CA PRO A 76 -4.79 -3.62 -10.79
C PRO A 76 -3.85 -2.78 -9.91
N SER A 77 -3.88 -1.45 -10.05
CA SER A 77 -3.11 -0.53 -9.19
C SER A 77 -3.86 -0.13 -7.90
N HIS A 78 -5.09 -0.61 -7.71
CA HIS A 78 -5.89 -0.34 -6.54
C HIS A 78 -5.77 -1.48 -5.53
N ALA A 79 -4.60 -1.60 -4.91
CA ALA A 79 -4.44 -2.39 -3.69
C ALA A 79 -5.06 -1.67 -2.50
N VAL A 80 -5.23 -2.35 -1.37
CA VAL A 80 -5.72 -1.71 -0.13
C VAL A 80 -4.86 -0.50 0.23
N ILE A 81 -3.53 -0.65 0.13
CA ILE A 81 -2.57 0.45 0.21
C ILE A 81 -1.82 0.48 -1.13
N ALA A 82 -1.82 1.64 -1.80
CA ALA A 82 -1.11 1.83 -3.06
C ALA A 82 -0.11 2.98 -2.98
N LEU A 83 1.11 2.72 -3.45
CA LEU A 83 2.16 3.71 -3.69
C LEU A 83 2.32 3.81 -5.21
N ASN A 84 1.74 4.86 -5.81
CA ASN A 84 1.61 4.94 -7.27
C ASN A 84 1.98 6.32 -7.83
N PRO A 85 3.26 6.69 -7.79
CA PRO A 85 3.72 7.94 -8.40
C PRO A 85 3.52 7.94 -9.91
N SER A 86 3.28 9.13 -10.50
CA SER A 86 2.96 9.32 -11.92
C SER A 86 4.16 9.16 -12.88
N ASN A 87 5.36 8.85 -12.37
CA ASN A 87 6.55 8.68 -13.23
C ASN A 87 6.34 7.58 -14.28
N THR A 88 6.69 7.87 -15.52
CA THR A 88 6.61 6.93 -16.66
C THR A 88 7.84 6.03 -16.76
N VAL A 89 9.02 6.54 -16.36
CA VAL A 89 10.25 5.76 -16.29
C VAL A 89 10.40 5.18 -14.89
N VAL A 90 10.46 3.85 -14.82
CA VAL A 90 10.60 3.12 -13.56
C VAL A 90 12.02 2.57 -13.45
N ASP A 91 12.81 3.13 -12.52
CA ASP A 91 14.19 2.69 -12.23
C ASP A 91 14.35 2.46 -10.74
N ALA A 92 14.57 1.23 -10.34
CA ALA A 92 14.78 0.85 -8.94
C ALA A 92 16.03 1.50 -8.29
N ARG A 93 16.94 2.07 -9.06
CA ARG A 93 18.10 2.83 -8.54
C ARG A 93 17.73 4.25 -8.11
N HIS A 94 16.67 4.80 -8.70
CA HIS A 94 16.19 6.16 -8.48
C HIS A 94 14.70 6.19 -8.17
N PRO A 95 14.28 5.57 -7.05
CA PRO A 95 12.86 5.50 -6.68
C PRO A 95 12.32 6.87 -6.30
N VAL A 96 11.04 7.09 -6.58
CA VAL A 96 10.35 8.36 -6.26
C VAL A 96 10.02 8.45 -4.79
N HIS A 97 9.38 7.43 -4.23
CA HIS A 97 9.00 7.40 -2.82
C HIS A 97 10.02 6.66 -1.97
N GLN A 98 10.08 7.00 -0.69
CA GLN A 98 11.01 6.33 0.24
C GLN A 98 10.52 6.34 1.69
N ASN A 99 11.05 5.40 2.49
CA ASN A 99 10.81 5.25 3.92
C ASN A 99 9.32 5.14 4.27
N VAL A 100 8.67 4.11 3.74
CA VAL A 100 7.27 3.80 4.04
C VAL A 100 7.19 2.56 4.91
N ARG A 101 6.55 2.67 6.07
CA ARG A 101 6.42 1.61 7.06
C ARG A 101 4.94 1.29 7.28
N ILE A 102 4.57 0.05 6.99
CA ILE A 102 3.21 -0.49 7.12
C ILE A 102 3.30 -1.59 8.18
N ILE A 103 2.94 -1.27 9.41
CA ILE A 103 3.21 -2.15 10.55
C ILE A 103 1.99 -2.38 11.44
N ASN A 104 1.85 -3.61 11.94
CA ASN A 104 0.82 -3.99 12.92
C ASN A 104 -0.62 -3.66 12.48
N ASN A 105 -0.92 -3.67 11.18
CA ASN A 105 -2.27 -3.44 10.67
C ASN A 105 -3.05 -4.75 10.50
N HIS A 106 -4.37 -4.63 10.44
CA HIS A 106 -5.27 -5.73 10.18
C HIS A 106 -6.05 -5.52 8.87
N PHE A 107 -5.92 -6.47 7.93
CA PHE A 107 -6.54 -6.45 6.62
C PHE A 107 -7.57 -7.57 6.50
N VAL A 108 -8.82 -7.22 6.23
CA VAL A 108 -9.90 -8.15 5.84
C VAL A 108 -10.24 -7.85 4.38
N THR A 109 -9.78 -8.69 3.45
CA THR A 109 -9.81 -8.40 2.01
C THR A 109 -10.73 -9.35 1.25
N PHE A 110 -11.14 -8.95 0.06
CA PHE A 110 -11.89 -9.78 -0.90
C PHE A 110 -10.96 -10.60 -1.83
N GLY A 111 -9.69 -10.78 -1.45
CA GLY A 111 -8.71 -11.43 -2.30
C GLY A 111 -8.03 -10.49 -3.30
N ASN A 112 -8.22 -9.19 -3.22
CA ASN A 112 -7.44 -8.18 -3.94
C ASN A 112 -6.08 -7.94 -3.27
N PRO A 113 -5.09 -7.38 -4.01
CA PRO A 113 -3.79 -7.08 -3.43
C PRO A 113 -3.89 -6.16 -2.20
N VAL A 114 -3.12 -6.45 -1.17
CA VAL A 114 -3.06 -5.57 0.02
C VAL A 114 -2.10 -4.41 -0.18
N LEU A 115 -1.05 -4.63 -0.99
CA LEU A 115 -0.04 -3.62 -1.27
C LEU A 115 0.38 -3.64 -2.74
N TYR A 116 0.23 -2.50 -3.38
CA TYR A 116 0.87 -2.15 -4.63
C TYR A 116 1.92 -1.07 -4.36
N ALA A 117 3.14 -1.26 -4.81
CA ALA A 117 4.18 -0.24 -4.68
C ALA A 117 4.97 -0.11 -5.97
N LYS A 118 5.01 1.11 -6.50
CA LYS A 118 5.79 1.51 -7.67
C LYS A 118 6.85 2.51 -7.25
N SER A 119 8.05 2.35 -7.77
CA SER A 119 9.14 3.32 -7.61
C SER A 119 9.37 3.77 -6.15
N THR A 120 9.51 2.80 -5.24
CA THR A 120 9.61 3.05 -3.80
C THR A 120 10.82 2.33 -3.19
N SER A 121 11.54 3.00 -2.30
CA SER A 121 12.62 2.41 -1.51
C SER A 121 12.35 2.41 0.00
N ASP A 122 13.07 1.56 0.73
CA ASP A 122 12.94 1.46 2.18
C ASP A 122 11.49 1.20 2.62
N LEU A 123 10.88 0.20 1.98
CA LEU A 123 9.51 -0.19 2.23
C LEU A 123 9.47 -1.36 3.21
N VAL A 124 8.80 -1.16 4.34
CA VAL A 124 8.64 -2.18 5.39
C VAL A 124 7.19 -2.57 5.55
N PHE A 125 6.87 -3.86 5.38
CA PHE A 125 5.57 -4.45 5.67
C PHE A 125 5.75 -5.52 6.75
N LYS A 126 5.41 -5.20 8.02
CA LYS A 126 5.79 -6.03 9.16
C LYS A 126 4.68 -6.15 10.22
N GLY A 127 4.55 -7.35 10.78
CA GLY A 127 3.63 -7.60 11.91
C GLY A 127 2.16 -7.46 11.56
N ASN A 128 1.79 -7.42 10.27
CA ASN A 128 0.42 -7.26 9.85
C ASN A 128 -0.33 -8.60 9.87
N ALA A 129 -1.64 -8.54 10.10
CA ALA A 129 -2.54 -9.68 9.98
C ALA A 129 -3.43 -9.52 8.74
N LEU A 130 -3.48 -10.56 7.91
CA LEU A 130 -4.28 -10.61 6.70
C LEU A 130 -5.32 -11.72 6.85
N GLU A 131 -6.56 -11.40 6.52
CA GLU A 131 -7.70 -12.31 6.52
C GLU A 131 -8.46 -12.18 5.19
N GLU A 132 -8.96 -13.29 4.67
CA GLU A 132 -9.87 -13.28 3.53
C GLU A 132 -11.31 -13.23 4.02
N SER A 133 -12.10 -12.33 3.45
CA SER A 133 -13.55 -12.30 3.67
C SER A 133 -14.18 -13.53 3.03
N SER A 134 -15.12 -14.17 3.73
CA SER A 134 -15.85 -15.34 3.22
C SER A 134 -16.84 -15.03 2.08
N SER A 135 -17.04 -13.76 1.77
CA SER A 135 -18.12 -13.29 0.87
C SER A 135 -17.76 -13.24 -0.61
N VAL A 136 -16.54 -13.64 -1.02
CA VAL A 136 -16.09 -13.55 -2.43
C VAL A 136 -15.55 -14.88 -2.95
N SER A 137 -16.02 -15.26 -4.16
CA SER A 137 -15.65 -16.52 -4.82
C SER A 137 -14.34 -16.46 -5.60
N GLU A 138 -13.87 -15.30 -6.00
CA GLU A 138 -12.62 -15.15 -6.74
C GLU A 138 -11.49 -14.70 -5.81
N LYS A 139 -10.54 -15.60 -5.59
CA LYS A 139 -9.36 -15.32 -4.77
C LYS A 139 -8.19 -14.93 -5.64
N THR A 140 -7.64 -13.73 -5.45
CA THR A 140 -6.35 -13.43 -6.04
C THR A 140 -5.26 -14.25 -5.35
N SER A 141 -4.33 -14.74 -6.13
CA SER A 141 -3.12 -15.35 -5.57
C SER A 141 -2.05 -14.32 -5.19
N LYS A 142 -2.30 -13.03 -5.45
CA LYS A 142 -1.29 -11.96 -5.32
C LYS A 142 -1.66 -11.00 -4.21
N TRP A 143 -0.90 -11.03 -3.14
CA TRP A 143 -1.02 -10.10 -2.01
C TRP A 143 -0.20 -8.83 -2.21
N PHE A 144 0.92 -8.94 -2.94
CA PHE A 144 1.88 -7.87 -3.14
C PHE A 144 2.25 -7.71 -4.61
N ILE A 145 2.32 -6.47 -5.07
CA ILE A 145 2.79 -6.11 -6.41
C ILE A 145 3.84 -5.01 -6.24
N PHE A 146 5.06 -5.29 -6.70
CA PHE A 146 6.18 -4.34 -6.65
C PHE A 146 6.71 -4.05 -8.05
N ASP A 147 6.86 -2.76 -8.37
CA ASP A 147 7.38 -2.28 -9.63
C ASP A 147 8.49 -1.23 -9.42
N GLY A 148 9.73 -1.56 -9.76
CA GLY A 148 10.87 -0.66 -9.59
C GLY A 148 11.16 -0.26 -8.16
N CYS A 149 10.89 -1.15 -7.20
CA CYS A 149 11.19 -0.93 -5.79
C CYS A 149 12.57 -1.47 -5.42
N ASN A 150 13.14 -0.95 -4.34
CA ASN A 150 14.34 -1.52 -3.72
C ASN A 150 14.26 -1.49 -2.18
N ARG A 151 15.09 -2.29 -1.50
CA ARG A 151 15.10 -2.42 -0.04
C ARG A 151 13.70 -2.64 0.54
N VAL A 152 12.98 -3.65 0.01
CA VAL A 152 11.65 -4.06 0.48
C VAL A 152 11.81 -5.16 1.52
N LEU A 153 11.21 -4.97 2.71
CA LEU A 153 11.19 -5.94 3.79
C LEU A 153 9.75 -6.38 4.10
N ILE A 154 9.47 -7.68 3.94
CA ILE A 154 8.19 -8.30 4.35
C ILE A 154 8.50 -9.28 5.48
N GLN A 155 8.08 -8.99 6.70
CA GLN A 155 8.51 -9.78 7.85
C GLN A 155 7.42 -9.93 8.93
N ARG A 156 7.35 -11.12 9.55
CA ARG A 156 6.49 -11.40 10.72
C ARG A 156 5.01 -11.08 10.50
N ASN A 157 4.51 -11.29 9.28
CA ASN A 157 3.10 -11.12 8.98
C ASN A 157 2.36 -12.45 9.12
N ARG A 158 1.07 -12.39 9.48
CA ARG A 158 0.17 -13.53 9.50
C ARG A 158 -0.69 -13.52 8.24
N PHE A 159 -0.66 -14.63 7.49
CA PHE A 159 -1.44 -14.83 6.27
C PHE A 159 -2.51 -15.90 6.49
N PRO A 160 -3.66 -15.83 5.81
CA PRO A 160 -4.72 -16.85 5.91
C PRO A 160 -4.32 -18.20 5.31
N ILE A 161 -3.37 -18.19 4.37
CA ILE A 161 -2.79 -19.37 3.72
C ILE A 161 -1.26 -19.25 3.75
N PRO A 162 -0.50 -20.36 3.57
CA PRO A 162 0.95 -20.31 3.51
C PRO A 162 1.44 -19.31 2.45
N PHE A 163 2.32 -18.40 2.87
CA PHE A 163 2.92 -17.41 1.98
C PHE A 163 3.89 -18.07 1.01
N THR A 164 3.62 -17.95 -0.27
CA THR A 164 4.46 -18.52 -1.35
C THR A 164 4.96 -17.43 -2.29
N SER A 165 5.94 -17.77 -3.15
CA SER A 165 6.43 -16.84 -4.17
C SER A 165 5.33 -16.38 -5.15
N ARG A 166 4.26 -17.15 -5.32
CA ARG A 166 3.09 -16.77 -6.15
C ARG A 166 2.30 -15.60 -5.57
N ALA A 167 2.43 -15.37 -4.26
CA ALA A 167 1.76 -14.26 -3.57
C ALA A 167 2.36 -12.88 -3.89
N VAL A 168 3.53 -12.84 -4.56
CA VAL A 168 4.25 -11.61 -4.88
C VAL A 168 4.51 -11.53 -6.38
N GLN A 169 4.20 -10.38 -6.97
CA GLN A 169 4.57 -10.02 -8.34
C GLN A 169 5.65 -8.96 -8.31
N PHE A 170 6.68 -9.14 -9.15
CA PHE A 170 7.80 -8.21 -9.30
C PHE A 170 7.90 -7.73 -10.76
N ALA A 171 8.17 -6.44 -10.94
CA ALA A 171 8.52 -5.83 -12.21
C ALA A 171 9.65 -4.80 -11.99
N ASN A 172 10.53 -4.64 -12.97
CA ASN A 172 11.61 -3.63 -12.97
C ASN A 172 12.49 -3.62 -11.71
N MET A 173 12.65 -4.76 -11.05
CA MET A 173 13.45 -4.91 -9.84
C MET A 173 14.69 -5.77 -10.13
N LYS A 174 15.81 -5.47 -9.49
CA LYS A 174 17.02 -6.29 -9.58
C LYS A 174 17.08 -7.31 -8.44
N PRO A 175 17.44 -8.61 -8.71
CA PRO A 175 17.78 -9.55 -7.65
C PRO A 175 19.09 -9.11 -6.92
N PRO A 176 19.36 -9.60 -5.69
CA PRO A 176 18.56 -10.58 -4.97
C PRO A 176 17.47 -9.96 -4.10
N PHE A 177 16.30 -10.61 -4.12
CA PHE A 177 15.27 -10.32 -3.12
C PHE A 177 15.59 -11.17 -1.90
N THR A 178 15.94 -10.54 -0.79
CA THR A 178 16.08 -11.25 0.50
C THR A 178 14.69 -11.63 1.01
N LYS A 179 14.52 -12.92 1.27
CA LYS A 179 13.31 -13.49 1.88
C LYS A 179 13.23 -13.14 3.37
#